data_94a2c0f07b12aec10a094421f843562d
#
_entry.id   94a2c0f07b12aec10a094421f843562d
#
_cell.length_a   1.000
_cell.length_b   1.000
_cell.length_c   1.000
_cell.angle_alpha   90.00
_cell.angle_beta   90.00
_cell.angle_gamma   90.00
#
_symmetry.space_group_name_H-M   'P 1'
#
loop_
_entity.id
_entity.type
_entity.pdbx_description
1 polymer ?
#
loop_
_entity_poly.entity_id
_entity_poly.type
_entity_poly.pdbx_seq_one_letter_code
_entity_poly.pdbx_strand_id
1 'polypeptide(L)'
;MGVLSAFVAKSCGASKVVMSGMTKSEAVRFPAALKVGADYVLNVEKEDPVKFVMELTGGRGADLVVETSGAEPAIAAMTDLIKPCGRISGIGIAARDLTPIKWNEAMYKQLDIYFNFSSSYASWDKSLKLMQTTKYDLNHVITHRTTIDNWKQVFEDIEQERGVKAMFVPADEL
;
A
#
# COMPACT_ATOMS: atom_id res chain seq x y z
N MET A 1 5.15 -1.15 2.08
CA MET A 1 3.80 -1.50 2.64
C MET A 1 2.77 -1.52 1.53
N GLY A 2 2.59 -0.49 0.71
CA GLY A 2 1.55 -0.38 -0.31
C GLY A 2 1.38 -1.60 -1.24
N VAL A 3 2.48 -2.14 -1.79
CA VAL A 3 2.43 -3.36 -2.64
C VAL A 3 1.79 -4.54 -1.91
N LEU A 4 2.16 -4.78 -0.64
CA LEU A 4 1.57 -5.86 0.15
C LEU A 4 0.12 -5.58 0.55
N SER A 5 -0.25 -4.31 0.77
CA SER A 5 -1.65 -3.93 1.00
C SER A 5 -2.51 -4.20 -0.23
N ALA A 6 -2.01 -3.93 -1.43
CA ALA A 6 -2.69 -4.27 -2.68
C ALA A 6 -2.90 -5.78 -2.83
N PHE A 7 -1.87 -6.58 -2.53
CA PHE A 7 -1.97 -8.04 -2.49
C PHE A 7 -3.07 -8.52 -1.52
N VAL A 8 -3.05 -8.02 -0.28
CA VAL A 8 -4.04 -8.42 0.74
C VAL A 8 -5.45 -8.03 0.31
N ALA A 9 -5.66 -6.78 -0.14
CA ALA A 9 -6.97 -6.31 -0.59
C ALA A 9 -7.52 -7.19 -1.72
N LYS A 10 -6.69 -7.50 -2.71
CA LYS A 10 -7.10 -8.32 -3.85
C LYS A 10 -7.37 -9.78 -3.46
N SER A 11 -6.52 -10.35 -2.62
CA SER A 11 -6.70 -11.72 -2.10
C SER A 11 -7.92 -11.85 -1.20
N CYS A 12 -8.33 -10.77 -0.53
CA CYS A 12 -9.58 -10.70 0.25
C CYS A 12 -10.83 -10.38 -0.59
N GLY A 13 -10.73 -10.36 -1.92
CA GLY A 13 -11.88 -10.25 -2.82
C GLY A 13 -12.23 -8.84 -3.29
N ALA A 14 -11.34 -7.85 -3.13
CA ALA A 14 -11.56 -6.53 -3.72
C ALA A 14 -11.68 -6.64 -5.25
N SER A 15 -12.78 -6.11 -5.81
CA SER A 15 -13.04 -6.15 -7.26
C SER A 15 -12.03 -5.29 -8.03
N LYS A 16 -11.69 -4.12 -7.49
CA LYS A 16 -10.69 -3.20 -8.03
C LYS A 16 -9.75 -2.74 -6.93
N VAL A 17 -8.45 -2.75 -7.23
CA VAL A 17 -7.39 -2.28 -6.34
C VAL A 17 -6.54 -1.27 -7.11
N VAL A 18 -6.48 -0.05 -6.60
CA VAL A 18 -5.63 1.03 -7.11
C VAL A 18 -4.48 1.24 -6.13
N MET A 19 -3.25 1.16 -6.59
CA MET A 19 -2.07 1.56 -5.82
C MET A 19 -1.51 2.87 -6.35
N SER A 20 -1.42 3.88 -5.49
CA SER A 20 -0.77 5.15 -5.83
C SER A 20 0.67 5.22 -5.33
N GLY A 21 1.49 6.01 -6.00
CA GLY A 21 2.88 6.27 -5.64
C GLY A 21 3.44 7.42 -6.46
N MET A 22 4.72 7.69 -6.30
CA MET A 22 5.45 8.75 -7.00
C MET A 22 6.20 8.18 -8.22
N THR A 23 6.79 9.04 -9.05
CA THR A 23 7.59 8.65 -10.23
C THR A 23 8.67 7.62 -9.90
N LYS A 24 9.32 7.73 -8.75
CA LYS A 24 10.32 6.75 -8.31
C LYS A 24 9.77 5.34 -8.08
N SER A 25 8.46 5.18 -7.93
CA SER A 25 7.79 3.87 -7.81
C SER A 25 7.57 3.16 -9.15
N GLU A 26 7.64 3.88 -10.28
CA GLU A 26 7.27 3.38 -11.61
C GLU A 26 8.14 2.20 -12.07
N ALA A 27 9.44 2.24 -11.76
CA ALA A 27 10.38 1.25 -12.26
C ALA A 27 10.23 -0.14 -11.58
N VAL A 28 9.92 -0.17 -10.29
CA VAL A 28 9.96 -1.41 -9.49
C VAL A 28 8.65 -1.67 -8.75
N ARG A 29 8.15 -0.70 -7.99
CA ARG A 29 7.01 -0.93 -7.08
C ARG A 29 5.69 -1.09 -7.83
N PHE A 30 5.46 -0.32 -8.90
CA PHE A 30 4.25 -0.45 -9.71
C PHE A 30 4.17 -1.78 -10.45
N PRO A 31 5.21 -2.23 -11.17
CA PRO A 31 5.21 -3.56 -11.78
C PRO A 31 5.00 -4.69 -10.76
N ALA A 32 5.62 -4.60 -9.58
CA ALA A 32 5.43 -5.58 -8.52
C ALA A 32 3.98 -5.59 -8.01
N ALA A 33 3.36 -4.41 -7.81
CA ALA A 33 1.98 -4.30 -7.36
C ALA A 33 0.99 -4.93 -8.36
N LEU A 34 1.16 -4.69 -9.65
CA LEU A 34 0.33 -5.31 -10.70
C LEU A 34 0.44 -6.84 -10.69
N LYS A 35 1.65 -7.37 -10.50
CA LYS A 35 1.87 -8.83 -10.44
C LYS A 35 1.22 -9.50 -9.22
N VAL A 36 1.07 -8.77 -8.12
CA VAL A 36 0.46 -9.31 -6.89
C VAL A 36 -0.99 -8.89 -6.68
N GLY A 37 -1.64 -8.33 -7.71
CA GLY A 37 -3.08 -8.16 -7.74
C GLY A 37 -3.62 -6.73 -7.73
N ALA A 38 -2.78 -5.69 -7.81
CA ALA A 38 -3.28 -4.37 -8.15
C ALA A 38 -3.85 -4.37 -9.58
N ASP A 39 -5.02 -3.76 -9.77
CA ASP A 39 -5.61 -3.61 -11.10
C ASP A 39 -5.11 -2.34 -11.79
N TYR A 40 -4.78 -1.32 -11.01
CA TYR A 40 -4.27 -0.03 -11.48
C TYR A 40 -3.13 0.46 -10.61
N VAL A 41 -2.21 1.16 -11.25
CA VAL A 41 -1.15 1.93 -10.58
C VAL A 41 -1.23 3.37 -11.02
N LEU A 42 -1.05 4.31 -10.10
CA LEU A 42 -1.25 5.73 -10.34
C LEU A 42 -0.06 6.54 -9.83
N ASN A 43 0.54 7.32 -10.72
CA ASN A 43 1.58 8.27 -10.34
C ASN A 43 0.92 9.61 -9.96
N VAL A 44 0.94 9.92 -8.66
CA VAL A 44 0.30 11.14 -8.11
C VAL A 44 1.00 12.44 -8.49
N GLU A 45 2.20 12.38 -9.08
CA GLU A 45 2.90 13.54 -9.63
C GLU A 45 2.44 13.86 -11.05
N LYS A 46 1.72 12.94 -11.72
CA LYS A 46 1.23 13.05 -13.09
C LYS A 46 -0.29 13.11 -13.19
N GLU A 47 -0.97 12.48 -12.25
CA GLU A 47 -2.42 12.29 -12.28
C GLU A 47 -3.05 12.58 -10.92
N ASP A 48 -4.23 13.15 -10.91
CA ASP A 48 -5.01 13.39 -9.69
C ASP A 48 -5.67 12.09 -9.20
N PRO A 49 -5.29 11.56 -8.02
CA PRO A 49 -5.83 10.31 -7.51
C PRO A 49 -7.32 10.40 -7.17
N VAL A 50 -7.82 11.56 -6.75
CA VAL A 50 -9.24 11.75 -6.42
C VAL A 50 -10.07 11.67 -7.70
N LYS A 51 -9.66 12.42 -8.73
CA LYS A 51 -10.33 12.37 -10.03
C LYS A 51 -10.37 10.95 -10.58
N PHE A 52 -9.23 10.27 -10.60
CA PHE A 52 -9.12 8.89 -11.09
C PHE A 52 -10.07 7.94 -10.37
N VAL A 53 -10.08 7.96 -9.02
CA VAL A 53 -10.93 7.07 -8.23
C VAL A 53 -12.41 7.40 -8.42
N MET A 54 -12.77 8.68 -8.51
CA MET A 54 -14.15 9.10 -8.78
C MET A 54 -14.63 8.63 -10.15
N GLU A 55 -13.83 8.78 -11.21
CA GLU A 55 -14.16 8.26 -12.54
C GLU A 55 -14.30 6.74 -12.53
N LEU A 56 -13.35 6.02 -11.91
CA LEU A 56 -13.34 4.57 -11.82
C LEU A 56 -14.56 4.00 -11.08
N THR A 57 -15.12 4.77 -10.14
CA THR A 57 -16.23 4.35 -9.25
C THR A 57 -17.57 4.99 -9.64
N GLY A 58 -17.66 5.74 -10.74
CA GLY A 58 -18.86 6.46 -11.14
C GLY A 58 -19.28 7.54 -10.15
N GLY A 59 -18.33 8.24 -9.54
CA GLY A 59 -18.53 9.31 -8.58
C GLY A 59 -18.77 8.85 -7.14
N ARG A 60 -18.77 7.54 -6.90
CA ARG A 60 -19.09 6.98 -5.57
C ARG A 60 -17.95 7.09 -4.55
N GLY A 61 -16.72 6.97 -5.00
CA GLY A 61 -15.53 6.81 -4.17
C GLY A 61 -15.21 5.37 -3.79
N ALA A 62 -14.05 5.16 -3.19
CA ALA A 62 -13.56 3.85 -2.77
C ALA A 62 -14.31 3.30 -1.53
N ASP A 63 -14.45 1.99 -1.41
CA ASP A 63 -15.03 1.34 -0.23
C ASP A 63 -14.03 1.29 0.95
N LEU A 64 -12.73 1.22 0.63
CA LEU A 64 -11.62 1.18 1.57
C LEU A 64 -10.45 2.02 1.03
N VAL A 65 -9.88 2.86 1.87
CA VAL A 65 -8.60 3.53 1.65
C VAL A 65 -7.58 3.00 2.65
N VAL A 66 -6.41 2.56 2.18
CA VAL A 66 -5.30 2.12 3.03
C VAL A 66 -4.15 3.11 2.87
N GLU A 67 -3.91 3.91 3.89
CA GLU A 67 -2.82 4.87 3.91
C GLU A 67 -1.57 4.21 4.50
N THR A 68 -0.49 4.15 3.72
CA THR A 68 0.74 3.41 4.09
C THR A 68 2.01 4.25 4.03
N SER A 69 1.91 5.49 3.59
CA SER A 69 3.07 6.36 3.36
C SER A 69 3.37 7.30 4.53
N GLY A 70 2.35 7.72 5.27
CA GLY A 70 2.44 8.79 6.26
C GLY A 70 2.64 10.17 5.63
N ALA A 71 2.56 10.30 4.31
CA ALA A 71 2.71 11.57 3.63
C ALA A 71 1.49 12.48 3.85
N GLU A 72 1.73 13.71 4.28
CA GLU A 72 0.66 14.67 4.58
C GLU A 72 -0.35 14.84 3.43
N PRO A 73 0.06 14.98 2.15
CA PRO A 73 -0.91 15.04 1.04
C PRO A 73 -1.76 13.78 0.87
N ALA A 74 -1.19 12.60 1.11
CA ALA A 74 -1.92 11.33 1.02
C ALA A 74 -2.94 11.20 2.15
N ILE A 75 -2.55 11.58 3.38
CA ILE A 75 -3.45 11.62 4.54
C ILE A 75 -4.59 12.61 4.31
N ALA A 76 -4.29 13.81 3.80
CA ALA A 76 -5.31 14.82 3.51
C ALA A 76 -6.32 14.37 2.44
N ALA A 77 -5.87 13.61 1.43
CA ALA A 77 -6.72 13.11 0.35
C ALA A 77 -7.64 11.94 0.74
N MET A 78 -7.40 11.27 1.87
CA MET A 78 -8.17 10.07 2.26
C MET A 78 -9.68 10.32 2.28
N THR A 79 -10.11 11.47 2.80
CA THR A 79 -11.53 11.82 2.90
C THR A 79 -12.16 12.13 1.54
N ASP A 80 -11.39 12.60 0.57
CA ASP A 80 -11.86 12.85 -0.79
C ASP A 80 -12.00 11.55 -1.59
N LEU A 81 -11.13 10.60 -1.35
CA LEU A 81 -11.08 9.31 -2.05
C LEU A 81 -12.21 8.35 -1.64
N ILE A 82 -12.71 8.47 -0.41
CA ILE A 82 -13.58 7.48 0.21
C ILE A 82 -15.07 7.81 0.02
N LYS A 83 -15.89 6.79 -0.17
CA LYS A 83 -17.36 6.93 -0.19
C LYS A 83 -17.95 7.23 1.20
N PRO A 84 -19.19 7.71 1.31
CA PRO A 84 -19.93 7.68 2.58
C PRO A 84 -20.01 6.27 3.18
N CYS A 85 -19.93 6.17 4.50
CA CYS A 85 -19.84 4.92 5.26
C CYS A 85 -18.67 4.01 4.82
N GLY A 86 -17.61 4.61 4.27
CA GLY A 86 -16.41 3.90 3.87
C GLY A 86 -15.43 3.72 5.02
N ARG A 87 -14.39 2.92 4.80
CA ARG A 87 -13.37 2.62 5.81
C ARG A 87 -12.01 3.14 5.42
N ILE A 88 -11.29 3.72 6.37
CA ILE A 88 -9.90 4.13 6.22
C ILE A 88 -9.04 3.33 7.18
N SER A 89 -7.95 2.76 6.68
CA SER A 89 -6.93 2.08 7.47
C SER A 89 -5.62 2.85 7.40
N GLY A 90 -5.25 3.52 8.49
CA GLY A 90 -3.98 4.23 8.63
C GLY A 90 -2.90 3.29 9.14
N ILE A 91 -1.82 3.14 8.37
CA ILE A 91 -0.64 2.31 8.69
C ILE A 91 0.63 3.17 8.61
N GLY A 92 0.64 4.17 7.73
CA GLY A 92 1.77 5.08 7.55
C GLY A 92 1.99 5.95 8.79
N ILE A 93 3.25 6.09 9.18
CA ILE A 93 3.63 6.99 10.27
C ILE A 93 3.98 8.33 9.66
N ALA A 94 3.24 9.38 10.07
CA ALA A 94 3.51 10.74 9.62
C ALA A 94 4.82 11.28 10.22
N ALA A 95 5.51 12.12 9.45
CA ALA A 95 6.75 12.76 9.92
C ALA A 95 6.53 13.82 11.01
N ARG A 96 5.27 14.28 11.19
CA ARG A 96 4.88 15.27 12.18
C ARG A 96 3.81 14.70 13.10
N ASP A 97 3.82 15.08 14.37
CA ASP A 97 2.83 14.65 15.37
C ASP A 97 1.41 15.14 15.04
N LEU A 98 1.30 16.29 14.37
CA LEU A 98 0.03 16.86 13.95
C LEU A 98 -0.07 16.85 12.42
N THR A 99 -1.04 16.12 11.90
CA THR A 99 -1.33 16.04 10.48
C THR A 99 -2.80 16.39 10.25
N PRO A 100 -3.11 17.40 9.40
CA PRO A 100 -4.48 17.83 9.19
C PRO A 100 -5.29 16.80 8.40
N ILE A 101 -6.51 16.57 8.85
CA ILE A 101 -7.55 15.83 8.10
C ILE A 101 -8.80 16.70 8.00
N LYS A 102 -9.63 16.46 6.99
CA LYS A 102 -10.93 17.13 6.84
C LYS A 102 -11.95 16.51 7.82
N TRP A 103 -11.83 16.88 9.09
CA TRP A 103 -12.62 16.30 10.19
C TRP A 103 -14.12 16.32 9.94
N ASN A 104 -14.67 17.48 9.57
CA ASN A 104 -16.11 17.60 9.34
C ASN A 104 -16.58 16.73 8.17
N GLU A 105 -15.77 16.62 7.12
CA GLU A 105 -16.09 15.75 5.99
C GLU A 105 -16.09 14.27 6.39
N ALA A 106 -15.11 13.84 7.17
CA ALA A 106 -15.07 12.50 7.72
C ALA A 106 -16.31 12.20 8.57
N MET A 107 -16.74 13.16 9.39
CA MET A 107 -17.97 13.06 10.20
C MET A 107 -19.21 12.99 9.33
N TYR A 108 -19.37 13.89 8.33
CA TYR A 108 -20.54 13.91 7.45
C TYR A 108 -20.65 12.64 6.60
N LYS A 109 -19.51 12.08 6.19
CA LYS A 109 -19.46 10.80 5.48
C LYS A 109 -19.62 9.59 6.40
N GLN A 110 -19.67 9.75 7.72
CA GLN A 110 -19.78 8.66 8.73
C GLN A 110 -18.69 7.59 8.52
N LEU A 111 -17.43 8.05 8.47
CA LEU A 111 -16.29 7.16 8.16
C LEU A 111 -15.84 6.34 9.37
N ASP A 112 -15.51 5.08 9.12
CA ASP A 112 -14.74 4.26 10.05
C ASP A 112 -13.25 4.48 9.80
N ILE A 113 -12.52 5.00 10.80
CA ILE A 113 -11.08 5.23 10.71
C ILE A 113 -10.37 4.35 11.72
N TYR A 114 -9.51 3.45 11.23
CA TYR A 114 -8.72 2.53 12.04
C TYR A 114 -7.24 2.85 11.91
N PHE A 115 -6.56 3.03 13.02
CA PHE A 115 -5.11 3.13 13.06
C PHE A 115 -4.52 1.78 13.47
N ASN A 116 -3.51 1.35 12.70
CA ASN A 116 -2.87 0.06 12.92
C ASN A 116 -1.38 0.27 13.15
N PHE A 117 -0.89 -0.29 14.24
CA PHE A 117 0.52 -0.27 14.59
C PHE A 117 1.01 -1.66 14.94
N SER A 118 2.16 -2.05 14.36
CA SER A 118 2.79 -3.34 14.59
C SER A 118 1.93 -4.53 14.13
N SER A 119 2.22 -5.72 14.61
CA SER A 119 1.53 -6.96 14.24
C SER A 119 1.24 -7.82 15.48
N SER A 120 0.11 -8.50 15.45
CA SER A 120 -0.28 -9.47 16.49
C SER A 120 -0.05 -10.91 15.99
N TYR A 121 -0.08 -11.87 16.91
CA TYR A 121 -0.07 -13.30 16.56
C TYR A 121 -1.18 -13.64 15.54
N ALA A 122 -2.39 -13.12 15.77
CA ALA A 122 -3.52 -13.33 14.87
C ALA A 122 -3.29 -12.75 13.46
N SER A 123 -2.54 -11.64 13.35
CA SER A 123 -2.16 -11.06 12.04
C SER A 123 -1.20 -11.98 11.29
N TRP A 124 -0.22 -12.55 11.99
CA TRP A 124 0.72 -13.50 11.42
C TRP A 124 0.03 -14.77 10.94
N ASP A 125 -0.82 -15.38 11.76
CA ASP A 125 -1.60 -16.58 11.42
C ASP A 125 -2.47 -16.35 10.17
N LYS A 126 -3.20 -15.23 10.13
CA LYS A 126 -4.01 -14.85 8.96
C LYS A 126 -3.16 -14.63 7.71
N SER A 127 -2.00 -13.97 7.84
CA SER A 127 -1.10 -13.72 6.71
C SER A 127 -0.56 -15.02 6.13
N LEU A 128 -0.12 -15.96 6.97
CA LEU A 128 0.35 -17.27 6.51
C LEU A 128 -0.75 -18.07 5.81
N LYS A 129 -1.96 -18.08 6.36
CA LYS A 129 -3.12 -18.72 5.71
C LYS A 129 -3.45 -18.09 4.36
N LEU A 130 -3.40 -16.76 4.27
CA LEU A 130 -3.62 -16.04 3.02
C LEU A 130 -2.57 -16.40 1.98
N MET A 131 -1.29 -16.48 2.38
CA MET A 131 -0.20 -16.88 1.49
C MET A 131 -0.35 -18.32 0.98
N GLN A 132 -0.89 -19.23 1.77
CA GLN A 132 -1.15 -20.62 1.37
C GLN A 132 -2.30 -20.76 0.37
N THR A 133 -3.29 -19.87 0.43
CA THR A 133 -4.53 -19.99 -0.36
C THR A 133 -4.60 -19.03 -1.54
N THR A 134 -3.70 -18.05 -1.61
CA THR A 134 -3.70 -17.07 -2.68
C THR A 134 -3.24 -17.66 -4.01
N LYS A 135 -3.78 -17.10 -5.10
CA LYS A 135 -3.30 -17.41 -6.47
C LYS A 135 -2.13 -16.52 -6.93
N TYR A 136 -1.77 -15.51 -6.14
CA TYR A 136 -0.71 -14.55 -6.48
C TYR A 136 0.65 -15.04 -5.99
N ASP A 137 1.65 -14.96 -6.85
CA ASP A 137 3.04 -15.31 -6.50
C ASP A 137 3.72 -14.13 -5.79
N LEU A 138 3.91 -14.25 -4.49
CA LEU A 138 4.59 -13.25 -3.67
C LEU A 138 6.10 -13.15 -3.91
N ASN A 139 6.72 -14.07 -4.65
CA ASN A 139 8.12 -13.93 -5.04
C ASN A 139 8.36 -12.64 -5.84
N HIS A 140 7.33 -12.12 -6.51
CA HIS A 140 7.41 -10.84 -7.21
C HIS A 140 7.66 -9.62 -6.30
N VAL A 141 7.47 -9.74 -5.00
CA VAL A 141 7.81 -8.66 -4.06
C VAL A 141 9.23 -8.76 -3.53
N ILE A 142 9.89 -9.92 -3.68
CA ILE A 142 11.28 -10.12 -3.28
C ILE A 142 12.16 -9.62 -4.43
N THR A 143 12.59 -8.37 -4.34
CA THR A 143 13.39 -7.72 -5.39
C THR A 143 14.88 -7.87 -5.20
N HIS A 144 15.31 -8.19 -4.00
CA HIS A 144 16.71 -8.41 -3.66
C HIS A 144 16.83 -9.73 -2.90
N ARG A 145 17.63 -10.64 -3.43
CA ARG A 145 18.05 -11.86 -2.73
C ARG A 145 19.56 -11.89 -2.74
N THR A 146 20.18 -11.80 -1.58
CA THR A 146 21.64 -11.63 -1.45
C THR A 146 22.12 -12.01 -0.06
N THR A 147 23.44 -12.02 0.15
CA THR A 147 24.01 -12.19 1.50
C THR A 147 23.98 -10.91 2.30
N ILE A 148 24.16 -11.04 3.62
CA ILE A 148 24.17 -9.91 4.54
C ILE A 148 25.30 -8.90 4.24
N ASP A 149 26.36 -9.31 3.58
CA ASP A 149 27.50 -8.43 3.25
C ASP A 149 27.08 -7.23 2.36
N ASN A 150 26.01 -7.41 1.58
CA ASN A 150 25.47 -6.38 0.70
C ASN A 150 24.40 -5.50 1.35
N TRP A 151 24.25 -5.57 2.67
CA TRP A 151 23.14 -4.87 3.37
C TRP A 151 23.07 -3.37 3.10
N LYS A 152 24.21 -2.68 3.03
CA LYS A 152 24.24 -1.22 2.79
C LYS A 152 23.58 -0.85 1.47
N GLN A 153 24.02 -1.48 0.38
CA GLN A 153 23.46 -1.23 -0.94
C GLN A 153 21.97 -1.56 -1.00
N VAL A 154 21.57 -2.66 -0.38
CA VAL A 154 20.16 -3.08 -0.33
C VAL A 154 19.30 -2.08 0.43
N PHE A 155 19.77 -1.54 1.55
CA PHE A 155 19.05 -0.52 2.30
C PHE A 155 18.90 0.77 1.50
N GLU A 156 19.97 1.22 0.82
CA GLU A 156 19.92 2.38 -0.08
C GLU A 156 18.91 2.16 -1.22
N ASP A 157 18.89 0.98 -1.81
CA ASP A 157 17.95 0.64 -2.88
C ASP A 157 16.48 0.66 -2.41
N ILE A 158 16.20 0.13 -1.23
CA ILE A 158 14.86 0.17 -0.65
C ILE A 158 14.45 1.60 -0.30
N GLU A 159 15.33 2.41 0.27
CA GLU A 159 15.08 3.80 0.62
C GLU A 159 14.79 4.66 -0.61
N GLN A 160 15.51 4.41 -1.69
CA GLN A 160 15.31 5.09 -2.98
C GLN A 160 14.19 4.48 -3.85
N GLU A 161 13.38 3.59 -3.27
CA GLU A 161 12.28 2.87 -3.95
C GLU A 161 12.71 1.98 -5.13
N ARG A 162 14.00 1.66 -5.26
CA ARG A 162 14.51 0.70 -6.24
C ARG A 162 14.26 -0.76 -5.86
N GLY A 163 13.53 -1.00 -4.78
CA GLY A 163 13.13 -2.32 -4.31
C GLY A 163 11.81 -2.31 -3.54
N VAL A 164 11.26 -3.50 -3.35
CA VAL A 164 10.04 -3.73 -2.54
C VAL A 164 10.40 -4.43 -1.23
N LYS A 165 10.99 -5.62 -1.33
CA LYS A 165 11.47 -6.42 -0.19
C LYS A 165 12.84 -7.00 -0.51
N ALA A 166 13.69 -7.05 0.50
CA ALA A 166 14.96 -7.76 0.45
C ALA A 166 14.90 -9.01 1.33
N MET A 167 15.56 -10.05 0.86
CA MET A 167 15.78 -11.27 1.60
C MET A 167 17.30 -11.51 1.67
N PHE A 168 17.83 -11.54 2.87
CA PHE A 168 19.21 -11.96 3.10
C PHE A 168 19.21 -13.46 3.37
N VAL A 169 20.06 -14.17 2.64
CA VAL A 169 20.20 -15.63 2.73
C VAL A 169 21.66 -16.00 2.99
N PRO A 170 21.94 -17.18 3.56
CA PRO A 170 23.29 -17.72 3.63
C PRO A 170 23.94 -17.83 2.24
N ALA A 171 25.26 -17.76 2.16
CA ALA A 171 25.98 -17.74 0.88
C ALA A 171 25.78 -19.02 0.05
N ASP A 172 25.54 -20.13 0.70
CA ASP A 172 25.27 -21.45 0.07
C ASP A 172 23.82 -21.60 -0.44
N GLU A 173 22.96 -20.61 -0.19
CA GLU A 173 21.57 -20.56 -0.66
C GLU A 173 21.31 -19.53 -1.78
N LEU A 174 22.37 -18.87 -2.31
CA LEU A 174 22.25 -17.88 -3.38
C LEU A 174 21.99 -18.50 -4.75
#